data_02c23d16f0a07bb2fb26964044453021
#
_entry.id   02c23d16f0a07bb2fb26964044453021
#
_cell.length_a   1.000
_cell.length_b   1.000
_cell.length_c   1.000
_cell.angle_alpha   90.00
_cell.angle_beta   90.00
_cell.angle_gamma   90.00
#
_symmetry.space_group_name_H-M   'P 1'
#
loop_
_entity.id
_entity.type
_entity.pdbx_description
1 polymer ?
#
loop_
_entity_poly.entity_id
_entity_poly.type
_entity_poly.pdbx_seq_one_letter_code
_entity_poly.pdbx_strand_id
1 'polypeptide(L)'
;MDINKYLILIKDEDKTEEIESFDVNKNKVDVVFKSNNTKYPYSLDKVKIIENSVEVNINSCIIFSNGKQLFKISKILDFKSHLKVFFEDGSYRLYDKKHIKIEKNSLNNNRVNSVLEYLKSLAERLNNTDDKEEVGFLDKQYKKMTFISEDSVLSKYLASSSIDTFENKSTIIFPFGFNLSQEKAVKNALTNQINIIEGPPGTGKTQTILNILSNIIMQEKTVAIVSNNNAATKNVYDKLSSYDLSFISAFLGNKDNQEEFFNNQDTSYPNFVSEKTEVDFKKLYQEVSQDSKSLKEMLST
;
A
#
# COMPACT_ATOMS: atom_id res chain seq x y z
N MET A 1 -28.89 -16.91 19.68
CA MET A 1 -27.40 -16.71 19.85
C MET A 1 -27.05 -15.26 19.56
N ASP A 2 -26.18 -14.67 20.35
CA ASP A 2 -25.71 -13.30 20.09
C ASP A 2 -24.54 -13.33 19.09
N ILE A 3 -24.80 -12.88 17.86
CA ILE A 3 -23.83 -12.84 16.75
C ILE A 3 -22.69 -11.84 16.98
N ASN A 4 -22.87 -10.90 17.93
CA ASN A 4 -21.82 -9.95 18.29
C ASN A 4 -20.83 -10.54 19.29
N LYS A 5 -21.22 -11.58 20.01
CA LYS A 5 -20.41 -12.19 21.06
C LYS A 5 -19.68 -13.44 20.62
N TYR A 6 -20.25 -14.18 19.68
CA TYR A 6 -19.75 -15.50 19.24
C TYR A 6 -19.48 -15.51 17.76
N LEU A 7 -18.42 -16.23 17.36
CA LEU A 7 -18.17 -16.68 16.01
C LEU A 7 -18.04 -18.21 16.06
N ILE A 8 -18.96 -18.92 15.39
CA ILE A 8 -19.00 -20.38 15.36
C ILE A 8 -18.74 -20.83 13.93
N LEU A 9 -17.58 -21.45 13.73
CA LEU A 9 -17.20 -22.03 12.45
C LEU A 9 -17.43 -23.55 12.51
N ILE A 10 -18.20 -24.08 11.56
CA ILE A 10 -18.38 -25.50 11.34
C ILE A 10 -17.74 -25.85 10.02
N LYS A 11 -16.68 -26.67 10.02
CA LYS A 11 -15.87 -26.97 8.82
C LYS A 11 -15.37 -25.72 8.11
N ASP A 12 -14.89 -24.74 8.91
CA ASP A 12 -14.39 -23.42 8.49
C ASP A 12 -15.44 -22.48 7.86
N GLU A 13 -16.74 -22.83 7.85
CA GLU A 13 -17.83 -21.95 7.44
C GLU A 13 -18.48 -21.26 8.64
N ASP A 14 -18.76 -19.95 8.54
CA ASP A 14 -19.50 -19.21 9.58
C ASP A 14 -20.98 -19.65 9.61
N LYS A 15 -21.35 -20.33 10.68
CA LYS A 15 -22.71 -20.80 10.95
C LYS A 15 -23.37 -20.09 12.13
N THR A 16 -22.76 -19.03 12.64
CA THR A 16 -23.20 -18.34 13.87
C THR A 16 -24.65 -17.92 13.83
N GLU A 17 -25.12 -17.38 12.69
CA GLU A 17 -26.50 -16.90 12.57
C GLU A 17 -27.54 -18.03 12.50
N GLU A 18 -27.13 -19.19 11.96
CA GLU A 18 -27.99 -20.35 11.80
C GLU A 18 -28.18 -21.11 13.12
N ILE A 19 -27.31 -20.89 14.13
CA ILE A 19 -27.29 -21.63 15.38
C ILE A 19 -28.17 -20.94 16.43
N GLU A 20 -29.01 -21.73 17.08
CA GLU A 20 -29.82 -21.30 18.24
C GLU A 20 -29.05 -21.46 19.54
N SER A 21 -28.45 -22.63 19.77
CA SER A 21 -27.67 -22.93 20.96
C SER A 21 -26.57 -23.96 20.67
N PHE A 22 -25.57 -24.02 21.53
CA PHE A 22 -24.54 -25.05 21.51
C PHE A 22 -24.17 -25.47 22.94
N ASP A 23 -23.68 -26.69 23.07
CA ASP A 23 -23.18 -27.24 24.33
C ASP A 23 -21.85 -27.97 24.07
N VAL A 24 -20.82 -27.61 24.83
CA VAL A 24 -19.46 -28.17 24.66
C VAL A 24 -19.23 -29.26 25.69
N ASN A 25 -19.08 -30.47 25.22
CA ASN A 25 -18.75 -31.64 26.02
C ASN A 25 -17.28 -32.06 25.81
N LYS A 26 -16.74 -32.95 26.63
CA LYS A 26 -15.31 -33.35 26.60
C LYS A 26 -14.82 -33.80 25.24
N ASN A 27 -15.67 -34.42 24.39
CA ASN A 27 -15.26 -35.01 23.11
C ASN A 27 -16.06 -34.47 21.90
N LYS A 28 -17.07 -33.64 22.11
CA LYS A 28 -17.95 -33.17 21.03
C LYS A 28 -18.59 -31.83 21.38
N VAL A 29 -19.03 -31.13 20.36
CA VAL A 29 -19.92 -29.96 20.44
C VAL A 29 -21.28 -30.37 19.90
N ASP A 30 -22.31 -30.25 20.70
CA ASP A 30 -23.67 -30.42 20.30
C ASP A 30 -24.26 -29.10 19.87
N VAL A 31 -24.69 -28.96 18.61
CA VAL A 31 -25.20 -27.73 18.02
C VAL A 31 -26.68 -27.89 17.69
N VAL A 32 -27.50 -26.90 18.06
CA VAL A 32 -28.90 -26.82 17.67
C VAL A 32 -29.07 -25.71 16.66
N PHE A 33 -29.62 -26.02 15.49
CA PHE A 33 -29.92 -25.03 14.44
C PHE A 33 -31.33 -24.47 14.60
N LYS A 34 -31.50 -23.18 14.30
CA LYS A 34 -32.80 -22.48 14.35
C LYS A 34 -33.85 -23.10 13.43
N SER A 35 -33.42 -23.79 12.33
CA SER A 35 -34.29 -24.29 11.29
C SER A 35 -35.14 -25.51 11.71
N ASN A 36 -34.64 -26.32 12.66
CA ASN A 36 -35.29 -27.61 12.93
C ASN A 36 -35.24 -28.06 14.39
N ASN A 37 -34.68 -27.28 15.29
CA ASN A 37 -34.57 -27.57 16.72
C ASN A 37 -33.91 -28.95 17.03
N THR A 38 -33.19 -29.53 16.08
CA THR A 38 -32.54 -30.84 16.22
C THR A 38 -31.11 -30.67 16.67
N LYS A 39 -30.66 -31.53 17.59
CA LYS A 39 -29.33 -31.53 18.16
C LYS A 39 -28.38 -32.33 17.28
N TYR A 40 -27.32 -31.67 16.75
CA TYR A 40 -26.29 -32.27 15.90
C TYR A 40 -24.96 -32.36 16.64
N PRO A 41 -24.42 -33.56 16.87
CA PRO A 41 -23.11 -33.72 17.46
C PRO A 41 -22.01 -33.56 16.43
N TYR A 42 -21.06 -32.65 16.70
CA TYR A 42 -19.84 -32.47 15.93
C TYR A 42 -18.62 -32.82 16.77
N SER A 43 -17.58 -33.38 16.15
CA SER A 43 -16.28 -33.54 16.79
C SER A 43 -15.59 -32.18 16.98
N LEU A 44 -14.79 -32.06 18.04
CA LEU A 44 -14.12 -30.78 18.42
C LEU A 44 -13.20 -30.21 17.32
N ASP A 45 -12.66 -31.06 16.46
CA ASP A 45 -11.82 -30.68 15.33
C ASP A 45 -12.61 -29.98 14.20
N LYS A 46 -13.92 -30.20 14.13
CA LYS A 46 -14.79 -29.63 13.08
C LYS A 46 -15.52 -28.37 13.47
N VAL A 47 -15.48 -27.98 14.75
CA VAL A 47 -16.17 -26.78 15.26
C VAL A 47 -15.19 -25.92 16.01
N LYS A 48 -15.06 -24.65 15.56
CA LYS A 48 -14.31 -23.62 16.26
C LYS A 48 -15.30 -22.62 16.84
N ILE A 49 -15.28 -22.44 18.16
CA ILE A 49 -16.07 -21.45 18.86
C ILE A 49 -15.12 -20.36 19.35
N ILE A 50 -15.33 -19.15 18.88
CA ILE A 50 -14.53 -17.99 19.26
C ILE A 50 -15.44 -17.00 19.96
N GLU A 51 -15.12 -16.67 21.19
CA GLU A 51 -15.88 -15.78 22.05
C GLU A 51 -15.23 -14.42 22.18
N ASN A 52 -16.02 -13.43 22.61
CA ASN A 52 -15.55 -12.09 22.96
C ASN A 52 -14.95 -11.34 21.78
N SER A 53 -15.80 -10.90 20.88
CA SER A 53 -15.42 -9.93 19.85
C SER A 53 -15.09 -8.58 20.47
N VAL A 54 -14.20 -7.84 19.80
CA VAL A 54 -13.96 -6.43 20.06
C VAL A 54 -14.48 -5.63 18.86
N GLU A 55 -15.33 -4.65 19.12
CA GLU A 55 -15.78 -3.75 18.04
C GLU A 55 -14.66 -2.79 17.66
N VAL A 56 -14.32 -2.77 16.38
CA VAL A 56 -13.29 -1.87 15.83
C VAL A 56 -13.97 -0.58 15.39
N ASN A 57 -13.43 0.57 15.81
CA ASN A 57 -13.92 1.87 15.38
C ASN A 57 -13.61 2.10 13.89
N ILE A 58 -14.64 2.02 13.04
CA ILE A 58 -14.53 2.18 11.58
C ILE A 58 -14.01 3.54 11.15
N ASN A 59 -14.23 4.60 11.94
CA ASN A 59 -13.74 5.95 11.62
C ASN A 59 -12.25 6.11 11.91
N SER A 60 -11.64 5.15 12.59
CA SER A 60 -10.24 5.21 13.00
C SER A 60 -9.30 4.39 12.12
N CYS A 61 -9.81 3.66 11.14
CA CYS A 61 -8.99 2.79 10.31
C CYS A 61 -9.56 2.57 8.90
N ILE A 62 -8.71 2.15 8.00
CA ILE A 62 -9.08 1.60 6.69
C ILE A 62 -8.66 0.13 6.65
N ILE A 63 -9.50 -0.70 6.02
CA ILE A 63 -9.27 -2.14 5.92
C ILE A 63 -9.00 -2.54 4.48
N PHE A 64 -7.97 -3.33 4.28
CA PHE A 64 -7.63 -3.95 3.02
C PHE A 64 -7.72 -5.47 3.14
N SER A 65 -8.34 -6.10 2.15
CA SER A 65 -8.35 -7.56 1.98
C SER A 65 -7.61 -7.92 0.69
N ASN A 66 -6.56 -8.73 0.80
CA ASN A 66 -5.71 -9.09 -0.34
C ASN A 66 -5.28 -7.85 -1.18
N GLY A 67 -4.87 -6.77 -0.51
CA GLY A 67 -4.43 -5.53 -1.13
C GLY A 67 -5.54 -4.63 -1.68
N LYS A 68 -6.82 -5.04 -1.62
CA LYS A 68 -7.96 -4.23 -2.06
C LYS A 68 -8.66 -3.60 -0.86
N GLN A 69 -8.89 -2.28 -0.90
CA GLN A 69 -9.62 -1.57 0.14
C GLN A 69 -11.08 -2.03 0.17
N LEU A 70 -11.59 -2.23 1.39
CA LEU A 70 -13.02 -2.47 1.63
C LEU A 70 -13.72 -1.13 1.86
N PHE A 71 -14.89 -0.96 1.23
CA PHE A 71 -15.69 0.25 1.29
C PHE A 71 -17.07 -0.04 1.87
N LYS A 72 -17.79 1.03 2.27
CA LYS A 72 -19.17 0.96 2.77
C LYS A 72 -19.33 0.02 3.96
N ILE A 73 -18.36 0.08 4.87
CA ILE A 73 -18.37 -0.72 6.09
C ILE A 73 -19.23 0.00 7.13
N SER A 74 -20.19 -0.73 7.71
CA SER A 74 -21.06 -0.22 8.79
C SER A 74 -20.59 -0.63 10.19
N LYS A 75 -19.97 -1.82 10.31
CA LYS A 75 -19.47 -2.37 11.58
C LYS A 75 -18.37 -3.41 11.36
N ILE A 76 -17.46 -3.51 12.32
CA ILE A 76 -16.41 -4.53 12.32
C ILE A 76 -16.33 -5.18 13.69
N LEU A 77 -16.35 -6.50 13.72
CA LEU A 77 -16.12 -7.29 14.92
C LEU A 77 -14.81 -8.10 14.78
N ASP A 78 -13.94 -7.88 15.72
CA ASP A 78 -12.64 -8.57 15.80
C ASP A 78 -12.75 -9.79 16.72
N PHE A 79 -12.64 -10.98 16.16
CA PHE A 79 -12.62 -12.28 16.84
C PHE A 79 -11.20 -12.85 16.95
N LYS A 80 -10.17 -12.03 17.17
CA LYS A 80 -8.76 -12.43 17.28
C LYS A 80 -8.16 -12.99 15.99
N SER A 81 -8.64 -14.12 15.49
CA SER A 81 -8.17 -14.76 14.25
C SER A 81 -8.93 -14.32 13.00
N HIS A 82 -10.16 -13.83 13.16
CA HIS A 82 -11.05 -13.42 12.07
C HIS A 82 -11.63 -12.03 12.32
N LEU A 83 -11.92 -11.33 11.23
CA LEU A 83 -12.74 -10.11 11.24
C LEU A 83 -14.08 -10.39 10.58
N LYS A 84 -15.15 -10.10 11.28
CA LYS A 84 -16.50 -10.08 10.71
C LYS A 84 -16.84 -8.65 10.34
N VAL A 85 -16.92 -8.38 9.05
CA VAL A 85 -17.14 -7.04 8.48
C VAL A 85 -18.55 -6.97 7.96
N PHE A 86 -19.33 -6.03 8.49
CA PHE A 86 -20.69 -5.72 8.05
C PHE A 86 -20.67 -4.53 7.11
N PHE A 87 -21.47 -4.58 6.07
CA PHE A 87 -21.57 -3.54 5.06
C PHE A 87 -22.88 -2.75 5.18
N GLU A 88 -22.93 -1.56 4.58
CA GLU A 88 -24.10 -0.68 4.60
C GLU A 88 -25.35 -1.30 3.92
N ASP A 89 -25.16 -2.25 3.02
CA ASP A 89 -26.23 -3.01 2.36
C ASP A 89 -26.85 -4.12 3.23
N GLY A 90 -26.41 -4.25 4.50
CA GLY A 90 -26.85 -5.26 5.43
C GLY A 90 -26.16 -6.61 5.28
N SER A 91 -25.31 -6.80 4.27
CA SER A 91 -24.50 -8.00 4.13
C SER A 91 -23.32 -8.02 5.11
N TYR A 92 -22.77 -9.20 5.36
CA TYR A 92 -21.49 -9.31 6.07
C TYR A 92 -20.59 -10.35 5.42
N ARG A 93 -19.28 -10.23 5.70
CA ARG A 93 -18.27 -11.21 5.29
C ARG A 93 -17.30 -11.48 6.43
N LEU A 94 -16.87 -12.74 6.50
CA LEU A 94 -15.84 -13.19 7.40
C LEU A 94 -14.49 -13.19 6.68
N TYR A 95 -13.46 -12.63 7.30
CA TYR A 95 -12.12 -12.57 6.77
C TYR A 95 -11.12 -13.18 7.75
N ASP A 96 -10.22 -14.05 7.29
CA ASP A 96 -9.05 -14.44 8.06
C ASP A 96 -8.08 -13.25 8.16
N LYS A 97 -7.63 -12.92 9.36
CA LYS A 97 -6.71 -11.80 9.60
C LYS A 97 -5.38 -11.91 8.86
N LYS A 98 -4.97 -13.10 8.45
CA LYS A 98 -3.76 -13.29 7.63
C LYS A 98 -3.83 -12.58 6.28
N HIS A 99 -5.03 -12.35 5.77
CA HIS A 99 -5.29 -11.71 4.49
C HIS A 99 -5.83 -10.27 4.63
N ILE A 100 -5.83 -9.75 5.87
CA ILE A 100 -6.33 -8.41 6.20
C ILE A 100 -5.18 -7.52 6.65
N LYS A 101 -5.12 -6.32 6.09
CA LYS A 101 -4.31 -5.21 6.60
C LYS A 101 -5.26 -4.14 7.15
N ILE A 102 -5.05 -3.74 8.40
CA ILE A 102 -5.76 -2.62 9.04
C ILE A 102 -4.78 -1.45 9.12
N GLU A 103 -5.09 -0.37 8.43
CA GLU A 103 -4.33 0.88 8.52
C GLU A 103 -5.05 1.86 9.44
N LYS A 104 -4.40 2.26 10.52
CA LYS A 104 -4.95 3.21 11.48
C LYS A 104 -4.80 4.65 10.98
N ASN A 105 -5.77 5.48 11.35
CA ASN A 105 -5.76 6.91 11.03
C ASN A 105 -4.95 7.68 12.06
N SER A 106 -3.84 8.26 11.67
CA SER A 106 -2.99 9.06 12.55
C SER A 106 -3.63 10.38 12.99
N LEU A 107 -4.72 10.81 12.35
CA LEU A 107 -5.49 11.99 12.79
C LEU A 107 -6.14 11.81 14.18
N ASN A 108 -6.23 10.58 14.69
CA ASN A 108 -6.59 10.30 16.07
C ASN A 108 -5.51 10.71 17.08
N ASN A 109 -4.29 10.95 16.62
CA ASN A 109 -3.21 11.52 17.44
C ASN A 109 -3.39 13.04 17.52
N ASN A 110 -3.52 13.57 18.73
CA ASN A 110 -3.76 15.00 18.97
C ASN A 110 -2.69 15.90 18.32
N ARG A 111 -1.41 15.50 18.34
CA ARG A 111 -0.32 16.29 17.75
C ARG A 111 -0.45 16.35 16.23
N VAL A 112 -0.65 15.20 15.58
CA VAL A 112 -0.83 15.11 14.13
C VAL A 112 -2.00 15.95 13.68
N ASN A 113 -3.14 15.81 14.36
CA ASN A 113 -4.35 16.58 14.07
C ASN A 113 -4.11 18.08 14.25
N SER A 114 -3.51 18.51 15.37
CA SER A 114 -3.23 19.93 15.63
C SER A 114 -2.33 20.56 14.58
N VAL A 115 -1.27 19.85 14.14
CA VAL A 115 -0.37 20.36 13.09
C VAL A 115 -1.12 20.43 11.75
N LEU A 116 -1.93 19.43 11.40
CA LEU A 116 -2.72 19.48 10.16
C LEU A 116 -3.74 20.63 10.18
N GLU A 117 -4.45 20.84 11.28
CA GLU A 117 -5.39 21.96 11.42
C GLU A 117 -4.68 23.33 11.33
N TYR A 118 -3.47 23.43 11.87
CA TYR A 118 -2.64 24.62 11.67
C TYR A 118 -2.29 24.85 10.19
N LEU A 119 -1.90 23.81 9.47
CA LEU A 119 -1.61 23.89 8.04
C LEU A 119 -2.85 24.25 7.21
N LYS A 120 -4.02 23.70 7.57
CA LYS A 120 -5.31 24.10 6.97
C LYS A 120 -5.59 25.58 7.18
N SER A 121 -5.38 26.09 8.40
CA SER A 121 -5.61 27.50 8.71
C SER A 121 -4.67 28.44 7.96
N LEU A 122 -3.42 28.01 7.73
CA LEU A 122 -2.47 28.75 6.89
C LEU A 122 -2.92 28.79 5.42
N ALA A 123 -3.31 27.64 4.87
CA ALA A 123 -3.79 27.55 3.49
C ALA A 123 -5.05 28.42 3.26
N GLU A 124 -5.95 28.46 4.25
CA GLU A 124 -7.14 29.31 4.21
C GLU A 124 -6.82 30.81 4.26
N ARG A 125 -5.84 31.21 5.07
CA ARG A 125 -5.37 32.61 5.13
C ARG A 125 -4.72 33.06 3.82
N LEU A 126 -3.97 32.18 3.18
CA LEU A 126 -3.38 32.46 1.87
C LEU A 126 -4.42 32.62 0.76
N ASN A 127 -5.62 32.04 0.89
CA ASN A 127 -6.74 32.23 -0.02
C ASN A 127 -7.26 33.67 -0.06
N ASN A 128 -7.02 34.45 0.99
CA ASN A 128 -7.51 35.82 1.11
C ASN A 128 -6.53 36.85 0.54
N THR A 129 -5.41 36.41 -0.05
CA THR A 129 -4.47 37.27 -0.78
C THR A 129 -4.80 37.25 -2.27
N ASP A 130 -4.41 38.30 -3.03
CA ASP A 130 -4.92 38.60 -4.37
C ASP A 130 -4.60 37.59 -5.50
N ASP A 131 -3.78 36.56 -5.26
CA ASP A 131 -3.48 35.48 -6.21
C ASP A 131 -4.43 34.28 -6.02
N LYS A 132 -5.62 34.38 -6.60
CA LYS A 132 -6.78 33.50 -6.27
C LYS A 132 -6.74 32.06 -6.80
N GLU A 133 -5.95 31.70 -7.81
CA GLU A 133 -6.08 30.38 -8.42
C GLU A 133 -5.25 29.27 -7.75
N GLU A 134 -3.99 29.54 -7.43
CA GLU A 134 -3.11 28.51 -6.81
C GLU A 134 -3.40 28.28 -5.33
N VAL A 135 -3.74 29.34 -4.62
CA VAL A 135 -4.01 29.30 -3.16
C VAL A 135 -5.29 28.54 -2.86
N GLY A 136 -6.36 28.72 -3.70
CA GLY A 136 -7.58 27.94 -3.57
C GLY A 136 -7.41 26.43 -3.76
N PHE A 137 -6.37 26.01 -4.50
CA PHE A 137 -6.07 24.59 -4.70
C PHE A 137 -5.54 23.92 -3.42
N LEU A 138 -4.57 24.54 -2.72
CA LEU A 138 -3.96 23.97 -1.52
C LEU A 138 -4.99 23.78 -0.40
N ASP A 139 -5.82 24.77 -0.14
CA ASP A 139 -6.91 24.69 0.84
C ASP A 139 -7.89 23.55 0.51
N LYS A 140 -8.29 23.43 -0.75
CA LYS A 140 -9.14 22.33 -1.21
C LYS A 140 -8.50 20.96 -1.00
N GLN A 141 -7.19 20.83 -1.20
CA GLN A 141 -6.49 19.55 -0.99
C GLN A 141 -6.38 19.21 0.50
N TYR A 142 -6.04 20.15 1.35
CA TYR A 142 -5.97 19.91 2.80
C TYR A 142 -7.35 19.56 3.40
N LYS A 143 -8.42 20.20 2.95
CA LYS A 143 -9.79 19.88 3.37
C LYS A 143 -10.23 18.45 3.01
N LYS A 144 -9.67 17.88 1.94
CA LYS A 144 -9.90 16.49 1.54
C LYS A 144 -9.12 15.47 2.35
N MET A 145 -8.12 15.88 3.13
CA MET A 145 -7.33 14.97 3.96
C MET A 145 -8.12 14.57 5.21
N THR A 146 -8.90 13.49 5.09
CA THR A 146 -9.70 12.91 6.19
C THR A 146 -9.05 11.67 6.79
N PHE A 147 -8.01 11.13 6.15
CA PHE A 147 -7.26 9.97 6.58
C PHE A 147 -5.78 10.13 6.26
N ILE A 148 -4.92 9.81 7.23
CA ILE A 148 -3.46 9.71 7.08
C ILE A 148 -3.05 8.40 7.76
N SER A 149 -2.52 7.44 7.00
CA SER A 149 -2.04 6.18 7.57
C SER A 149 -0.92 6.43 8.58
N GLU A 150 -0.95 5.74 9.73
CA GLU A 150 0.11 5.82 10.76
C GLU A 150 1.49 5.41 10.19
N ASP A 151 1.51 4.50 9.22
CA ASP A 151 2.74 4.03 8.57
C ASP A 151 3.30 5.02 7.54
N SER A 152 2.54 6.07 7.18
CA SER A 152 2.97 7.04 6.17
C SER A 152 4.07 7.97 6.67
N VAL A 153 4.91 8.40 5.74
CA VAL A 153 5.92 9.44 6.00
C VAL A 153 5.28 10.73 6.51
N LEU A 154 4.12 11.10 5.95
CA LEU A 154 3.40 12.31 6.35
C LEU A 154 2.97 12.23 7.82
N SER A 155 2.45 11.09 8.27
CA SER A 155 2.10 10.87 9.68
C SER A 155 3.29 11.10 10.59
N LYS A 156 4.44 10.51 10.29
CA LYS A 156 5.66 10.64 11.08
C LYS A 156 6.20 12.06 11.09
N TYR A 157 6.15 12.73 9.95
CA TYR A 157 6.54 14.12 9.84
C TYR A 157 5.68 15.04 10.71
N LEU A 158 4.34 14.91 10.63
CA LEU A 158 3.40 15.68 11.43
C LEU A 158 3.52 15.37 12.93
N ALA A 159 3.77 14.11 13.28
CA ALA A 159 4.01 13.70 14.67
C ALA A 159 5.38 14.15 15.21
N SER A 160 6.31 14.58 14.35
CA SER A 160 7.73 14.75 14.65
C SER A 160 8.36 13.50 15.29
N SER A 161 7.96 12.33 14.80
CA SER A 161 8.49 11.03 15.23
C SER A 161 9.68 10.61 14.39
N SER A 162 10.39 9.58 14.84
CA SER A 162 11.53 9.02 14.09
C SER A 162 11.09 8.47 12.74
N ILE A 163 11.94 8.66 11.74
CA ILE A 163 11.77 8.13 10.39
C ILE A 163 12.36 6.74 10.34
N ASP A 164 11.66 5.80 9.70
CA ASP A 164 12.10 4.42 9.63
C ASP A 164 13.25 4.22 8.65
N THR A 165 14.08 3.26 8.99
CA THR A 165 15.06 2.66 8.09
C THR A 165 14.68 1.20 7.84
N PHE A 166 14.99 0.70 6.65
CA PHE A 166 14.65 -0.66 6.22
C PHE A 166 15.91 -1.41 5.80
N GLU A 167 15.94 -2.69 6.06
CA GLU A 167 16.96 -3.57 5.49
C GLU A 167 16.55 -3.91 4.04
N ASN A 168 17.39 -3.56 3.07
CA ASN A 168 17.20 -4.01 1.70
C ASN A 168 17.85 -5.39 1.52
N LYS A 169 17.02 -6.43 1.39
CA LYS A 169 17.46 -7.81 1.16
C LYS A 169 17.65 -8.15 -0.33
N SER A 170 17.18 -7.28 -1.22
CA SER A 170 17.28 -7.48 -2.66
C SER A 170 18.63 -6.99 -3.17
N THR A 171 19.17 -7.66 -4.18
CA THR A 171 20.34 -7.14 -4.90
C THR A 171 19.96 -5.85 -5.62
N ILE A 172 20.80 -4.82 -5.51
CA ILE A 172 20.60 -3.54 -6.17
C ILE A 172 21.21 -3.60 -7.56
N ILE A 173 20.43 -3.21 -8.57
CA ILE A 173 20.84 -3.14 -9.98
C ILE A 173 20.97 -1.69 -10.45
N PHE A 174 21.84 -1.45 -11.43
CA PHE A 174 22.10 -0.12 -12.00
C PHE A 174 22.05 -0.15 -13.54
N PRO A 175 20.85 -0.41 -14.14
CA PRO A 175 20.74 -0.58 -15.61
C PRO A 175 21.13 0.67 -16.40
N PHE A 176 21.09 1.85 -15.78
CA PHE A 176 21.40 3.12 -16.43
C PHE A 176 22.83 3.61 -16.14
N GLY A 177 23.69 2.75 -15.57
CA GLY A 177 25.03 3.12 -15.12
C GLY A 177 25.01 3.91 -13.80
N PHE A 178 26.16 4.08 -13.17
CA PHE A 178 26.30 4.78 -11.91
C PHE A 178 27.74 5.25 -11.66
N ASN A 179 27.90 6.14 -10.70
CA ASN A 179 29.15 6.43 -9.99
C ASN A 179 28.95 6.18 -8.48
N LEU A 180 30.02 6.27 -7.69
CA LEU A 180 29.97 5.97 -6.26
C LEU A 180 28.95 6.84 -5.48
N SER A 181 28.81 8.11 -5.84
CA SER A 181 27.82 9.00 -5.21
C SER A 181 26.41 8.61 -5.56
N GLN A 182 26.14 8.23 -6.82
CA GLN A 182 24.84 7.75 -7.28
C GLN A 182 24.50 6.38 -6.66
N GLU A 183 25.49 5.48 -6.54
CA GLU A 183 25.31 4.21 -5.83
C GLU A 183 24.84 4.44 -4.40
N LYS A 184 25.51 5.34 -3.67
CA LYS A 184 25.14 5.71 -2.30
C LYS A 184 23.71 6.28 -2.24
N ALA A 185 23.35 7.16 -3.18
CA ALA A 185 22.02 7.75 -3.27
C ALA A 185 20.93 6.69 -3.51
N VAL A 186 21.14 5.75 -4.43
CA VAL A 186 20.20 4.64 -4.70
C VAL A 186 20.07 3.74 -3.48
N LYS A 187 21.18 3.35 -2.83
CA LYS A 187 21.13 2.55 -1.59
C LYS A 187 20.33 3.24 -0.50
N ASN A 188 20.60 4.52 -0.26
CA ASN A 188 19.89 5.29 0.75
C ASN A 188 18.39 5.39 0.44
N ALA A 189 18.01 5.59 -0.83
CA ALA A 189 16.61 5.65 -1.25
C ALA A 189 15.86 4.32 -1.02
N LEU A 190 16.56 3.18 -1.08
CA LEU A 190 15.97 1.86 -0.89
C LEU A 190 15.98 1.39 0.58
N THR A 191 16.69 2.08 1.47
CA THR A 191 16.84 1.70 2.88
C THR A 191 16.25 2.71 3.85
N ASN A 192 15.87 3.90 3.39
CA ASN A 192 15.29 4.92 4.25
C ASN A 192 13.90 5.33 3.76
N GLN A 193 13.01 5.60 4.68
CA GLN A 193 11.66 6.07 4.38
C GLN A 193 11.65 7.47 3.73
N ILE A 194 12.63 8.31 4.06
CA ILE A 194 12.89 9.61 3.40
C ILE A 194 14.35 9.64 2.99
N ASN A 195 14.61 10.09 1.77
CA ASN A 195 15.95 10.33 1.27
C ASN A 195 15.97 11.65 0.46
N ILE A 196 16.93 12.52 0.74
CA ILE A 196 17.13 13.77 0.03
C ILE A 196 18.36 13.61 -0.87
N ILE A 197 18.19 13.82 -2.17
CA ILE A 197 19.24 13.72 -3.17
C ILE A 197 19.45 15.09 -3.80
N GLU A 198 20.57 15.72 -3.46
CA GLU A 198 20.95 17.01 -3.99
C GLU A 198 22.10 16.88 -4.99
N GLY A 199 22.15 17.80 -5.93
CA GLY A 199 23.24 17.88 -6.90
C GLY A 199 23.00 18.99 -7.93
N PRO A 200 24.06 19.67 -8.40
CA PRO A 200 23.96 20.66 -9.46
C PRO A 200 23.47 20.04 -10.79
N PRO A 201 23.09 20.85 -11.79
CA PRO A 201 22.81 20.36 -13.13
C PRO A 201 23.97 19.52 -13.69
N GLY A 202 23.65 18.44 -14.41
CA GLY A 202 24.66 17.56 -15.03
C GLY A 202 25.23 16.45 -14.14
N THR A 203 24.89 16.38 -12.84
CA THR A 203 25.39 15.33 -11.92
C THR A 203 24.70 13.97 -12.06
N GLY A 204 23.79 13.81 -13.02
CA GLY A 204 23.10 12.54 -13.26
C GLY A 204 21.92 12.26 -12.33
N LYS A 205 21.25 13.29 -11.78
CA LYS A 205 20.06 13.10 -10.94
C LYS A 205 18.98 12.25 -11.62
N THR A 206 18.68 12.51 -12.90
CA THR A 206 17.70 11.71 -13.67
C THR A 206 18.14 10.25 -13.77
N GLN A 207 19.43 9.99 -13.99
CA GLN A 207 19.99 8.64 -14.03
C GLN A 207 19.82 7.93 -12.67
N THR A 208 20.05 8.64 -11.57
CA THR A 208 19.82 8.13 -10.22
C THR A 208 18.35 7.79 -9.99
N ILE A 209 17.42 8.65 -10.43
CA ILE A 209 15.97 8.40 -10.36
C ILE A 209 15.60 7.13 -11.14
N LEU A 210 16.13 6.96 -12.35
CA LEU A 210 15.87 5.77 -13.18
C LEU A 210 16.39 4.48 -12.52
N ASN A 211 17.57 4.52 -11.90
CA ASN A 211 18.07 3.38 -11.14
C ASN A 211 17.23 3.06 -9.90
N ILE A 212 16.75 4.08 -9.16
CA ILE A 212 15.81 3.88 -8.04
C ILE A 212 14.52 3.23 -8.53
N LEU A 213 13.94 3.77 -9.62
CA LEU A 213 12.73 3.26 -10.25
C LEU A 213 12.88 1.78 -10.63
N SER A 214 13.98 1.41 -11.29
CA SER A 214 14.24 0.03 -11.69
C SER A 214 14.24 -0.93 -10.49
N ASN A 215 14.88 -0.55 -9.40
CA ASN A 215 14.93 -1.37 -8.20
C ASN A 215 13.58 -1.48 -7.48
N ILE A 216 12.74 -0.44 -7.54
CA ILE A 216 11.38 -0.46 -6.96
C ILE A 216 10.49 -1.40 -7.78
N ILE A 217 10.55 -1.33 -9.11
CA ILE A 217 9.79 -2.21 -10.01
C ILE A 217 10.23 -3.67 -9.85
N MET A 218 11.52 -3.93 -9.73
CA MET A 218 12.05 -5.28 -9.46
C MET A 218 11.55 -5.86 -8.13
N GLN A 219 11.10 -5.02 -7.19
CA GLN A 219 10.45 -5.43 -5.95
C GLN A 219 8.93 -5.51 -6.08
N GLU A 220 8.38 -5.48 -7.29
CA GLU A 220 6.94 -5.51 -7.59
C GLU A 220 6.15 -4.37 -6.92
N LYS A 221 6.81 -3.24 -6.69
CA LYS A 221 6.22 -2.05 -6.07
C LYS A 221 5.88 -1.00 -7.12
N THR A 222 4.92 -0.16 -6.81
CA THR A 222 4.56 1.02 -7.62
C THR A 222 5.32 2.25 -7.16
N VAL A 223 5.58 3.19 -8.09
CA VAL A 223 6.27 4.45 -7.82
C VAL A 223 5.55 5.61 -8.51
N ALA A 224 5.49 6.75 -7.84
CA ALA A 224 5.02 7.99 -8.43
C ALA A 224 6.16 9.01 -8.48
N ILE A 225 6.37 9.60 -9.67
CA ILE A 225 7.30 10.71 -9.88
C ILE A 225 6.48 11.98 -10.01
N VAL A 226 6.65 12.90 -9.08
CA VAL A 226 5.87 14.14 -9.03
C VAL A 226 6.77 15.37 -9.11
N SER A 227 6.32 16.41 -9.80
CA SER A 227 6.98 17.69 -9.89
C SER A 227 5.95 18.80 -10.08
N ASN A 228 6.26 20.00 -9.63
CA ASN A 228 5.51 21.21 -9.98
C ASN A 228 5.79 21.68 -11.40
N ASN A 229 6.76 21.07 -12.11
CA ASN A 229 7.10 21.36 -13.49
C ASN A 229 6.92 20.12 -14.35
N ASN A 230 5.97 20.16 -15.30
CA ASN A 230 5.70 19.07 -16.23
C ASN A 230 6.92 18.67 -17.08
N ALA A 231 7.81 19.60 -17.39
CA ALA A 231 9.03 19.30 -18.15
C ALA A 231 9.98 18.35 -17.38
N ALA A 232 10.02 18.43 -16.05
CA ALA A 232 10.85 17.52 -15.24
C ALA A 232 10.33 16.08 -15.24
N THR A 233 9.02 15.87 -15.11
CA THR A 233 8.40 14.54 -15.21
C THR A 233 8.49 13.99 -16.63
N LYS A 234 8.30 14.84 -17.64
CA LYS A 234 8.43 14.49 -19.06
C LYS A 234 9.85 14.01 -19.38
N ASN A 235 10.89 14.65 -18.84
CA ASN A 235 12.28 14.23 -19.04
C ASN A 235 12.51 12.79 -18.58
N VAL A 236 11.91 12.37 -17.47
CA VAL A 236 12.01 10.97 -17.00
C VAL A 236 11.26 10.04 -17.94
N TYR A 237 10.06 10.42 -18.38
CA TYR A 237 9.28 9.66 -19.35
C TYR A 237 10.01 9.49 -20.69
N ASP A 238 10.55 10.58 -21.26
CA ASP A 238 11.30 10.57 -22.52
C ASP A 238 12.56 9.68 -22.42
N LYS A 239 13.21 9.68 -21.24
CA LYS A 239 14.33 8.76 -20.98
C LYS A 239 13.90 7.31 -20.96
N LEU A 240 12.79 6.96 -20.30
CA LEU A 240 12.26 5.59 -20.36
C LEU A 240 11.90 5.20 -21.80
N SER A 241 11.26 6.10 -22.55
CA SER A 241 10.92 5.86 -23.96
C SER A 241 12.14 5.62 -24.84
N SER A 242 13.26 6.28 -24.57
CA SER A 242 14.51 6.07 -25.32
C SER A 242 15.14 4.68 -25.09
N TYR A 243 14.67 3.94 -24.09
CA TYR A 243 15.05 2.56 -23.79
C TYR A 243 13.90 1.56 -24.06
N ASP A 244 12.88 1.98 -24.80
CA ASP A 244 11.66 1.18 -25.08
C ASP A 244 10.92 0.72 -23.79
N LEU A 245 11.03 1.48 -22.71
CA LEU A 245 10.43 1.19 -21.40
C LEU A 245 9.21 2.05 -21.09
N SER A 246 8.65 2.78 -22.05
CA SER A 246 7.47 3.64 -21.81
C SER A 246 6.23 2.86 -21.35
N PHE A 247 6.12 1.59 -21.74
CA PHE A 247 4.99 0.71 -21.37
C PHE A 247 4.85 0.47 -19.86
N ILE A 248 5.92 0.67 -19.06
CA ILE A 248 5.86 0.54 -17.59
C ILE A 248 5.36 1.82 -16.91
N SER A 249 5.07 2.89 -17.64
CA SER A 249 4.80 4.20 -17.08
C SER A 249 3.50 4.81 -17.59
N ALA A 250 2.83 5.60 -16.74
CA ALA A 250 1.68 6.40 -17.10
C ALA A 250 2.03 7.89 -16.90
N PHE A 251 1.96 8.69 -17.96
CA PHE A 251 2.19 10.12 -17.88
C PHE A 251 0.87 10.85 -17.65
N LEU A 252 0.57 11.18 -16.39
CA LEU A 252 -0.75 11.64 -15.93
C LEU A 252 -0.78 13.10 -15.46
N GLY A 253 0.20 13.92 -15.83
CA GLY A 253 0.46 15.23 -15.22
C GLY A 253 -0.70 16.26 -15.30
N ASN A 254 -1.52 16.23 -16.37
CA ASN A 254 -2.71 17.07 -16.53
C ASN A 254 -3.86 16.25 -17.12
N LYS A 255 -5.04 16.87 -17.32
CA LYS A 255 -6.21 16.18 -17.88
C LYS A 255 -5.98 15.68 -19.29
N ASP A 256 -5.33 16.48 -20.13
CA ASP A 256 -5.08 16.14 -21.54
C ASP A 256 -4.17 14.91 -21.62
N ASN A 257 -3.10 14.87 -20.81
CA ASN A 257 -2.22 13.70 -20.71
C ASN A 257 -2.95 12.45 -20.19
N GLN A 258 -3.90 12.63 -19.25
CA GLN A 258 -4.71 11.52 -18.74
C GLN A 258 -5.62 10.96 -19.84
N GLU A 259 -6.31 11.82 -20.58
CA GLU A 259 -7.16 11.43 -21.69
C GLU A 259 -6.34 10.75 -22.80
N GLU A 260 -5.18 11.32 -23.15
CA GLU A 260 -4.25 10.73 -24.12
C GLU A 260 -3.77 9.35 -23.68
N PHE A 261 -3.38 9.20 -22.41
CA PHE A 261 -2.95 7.92 -21.87
C PHE A 261 -4.06 6.87 -21.95
N PHE A 262 -5.30 7.18 -21.54
CA PHE A 262 -6.41 6.23 -21.58
C PHE A 262 -6.87 5.89 -22.99
N ASN A 263 -6.80 6.85 -23.92
CA ASN A 263 -7.20 6.63 -25.31
C ASN A 263 -6.16 5.82 -26.11
N ASN A 264 -4.88 5.95 -25.77
CA ASN A 264 -3.76 5.34 -26.49
C ASN A 264 -3.17 4.13 -25.74
N GLN A 265 -3.89 3.56 -24.76
CA GLN A 265 -3.41 2.36 -24.06
C GLN A 265 -3.21 1.20 -25.05
N ASP A 266 -1.96 0.79 -25.24
CA ASP A 266 -1.64 -0.45 -25.89
C ASP A 266 -1.71 -1.59 -24.87
N THR A 267 -2.56 -2.57 -25.14
CA THR A 267 -2.70 -3.77 -24.29
C THR A 267 -1.76 -4.90 -24.71
N SER A 268 -0.96 -4.69 -25.77
CA SER A 268 0.04 -5.66 -26.20
C SER A 268 1.23 -5.67 -25.25
N TYR A 269 1.65 -6.87 -24.85
CA TYR A 269 2.90 -7.05 -24.10
C TYR A 269 4.08 -7.01 -25.06
N PRO A 270 5.24 -6.43 -24.65
CA PRO A 270 6.46 -6.50 -25.44
C PRO A 270 6.84 -7.97 -25.73
N ASN A 271 7.18 -8.28 -26.99
CA ASN A 271 7.46 -9.64 -27.43
C ASN A 271 8.58 -10.36 -26.63
N PHE A 272 9.51 -9.61 -26.01
CA PHE A 272 10.58 -10.20 -25.21
C PHE A 272 10.09 -10.89 -23.92
N VAL A 273 8.88 -10.57 -23.44
CA VAL A 273 8.31 -11.19 -22.22
C VAL A 273 7.86 -12.62 -22.48
N SER A 274 7.49 -12.97 -23.72
CA SER A 274 6.97 -14.30 -24.07
C SER A 274 8.04 -15.38 -24.29
N GLU A 275 9.31 -15.00 -24.43
CA GLU A 275 10.37 -15.92 -24.84
C GLU A 275 11.26 -16.42 -23.71
N LYS A 276 11.20 -15.80 -22.50
CA LYS A 276 12.08 -16.15 -21.38
C LYS A 276 11.34 -16.83 -20.24
N THR A 277 11.95 -17.88 -19.70
CA THR A 277 11.44 -18.62 -18.53
C THR A 277 11.85 -17.92 -17.22
N GLU A 278 11.20 -18.28 -16.10
CA GLU A 278 11.60 -17.82 -14.77
C GLU A 278 13.07 -18.15 -14.43
N VAL A 279 13.57 -19.26 -14.95
CA VAL A 279 14.98 -19.67 -14.78
C VAL A 279 15.92 -18.72 -15.51
N ASP A 280 15.57 -18.29 -16.72
CA ASP A 280 16.36 -17.34 -17.50
C ASP A 280 16.43 -15.97 -16.81
N PHE A 281 15.34 -15.52 -16.22
CA PHE A 281 15.33 -14.28 -15.43
C PHE A 281 16.21 -14.37 -14.17
N LYS A 282 16.19 -15.49 -13.45
CA LYS A 282 17.06 -15.70 -12.28
C LYS A 282 18.55 -15.68 -12.69
N LYS A 283 18.89 -16.33 -13.79
CA LYS A 283 20.26 -16.33 -14.31
C LYS A 283 20.71 -14.92 -14.71
N LEU A 284 19.91 -14.22 -15.49
CA LEU A 284 20.18 -12.83 -15.89
C LEU A 284 20.36 -11.92 -14.68
N TYR A 285 19.51 -12.07 -13.66
CA TYR A 285 19.62 -11.29 -12.43
C TYR A 285 20.95 -11.55 -11.69
N GLN A 286 21.41 -12.80 -11.64
CA GLN A 286 22.71 -13.15 -11.07
C GLN A 286 23.88 -12.53 -11.86
N GLU A 287 23.83 -12.58 -13.19
CA GLU A 287 24.85 -11.99 -14.07
C GLU A 287 24.92 -10.47 -13.85
N VAL A 288 23.79 -9.76 -13.92
CA VAL A 288 23.73 -8.29 -13.68
C VAL A 288 24.22 -7.93 -12.29
N SER A 289 23.90 -8.74 -11.27
CA SER A 289 24.37 -8.55 -9.90
C SER A 289 25.90 -8.67 -9.81
N GLN A 290 26.49 -9.65 -10.47
CA GLN A 290 27.92 -9.88 -10.50
C GLN A 290 28.67 -8.78 -11.24
N ASP A 291 28.16 -8.34 -12.39
CA ASP A 291 28.71 -7.23 -13.17
C ASP A 291 28.67 -5.92 -12.39
N SER A 292 27.57 -5.64 -11.71
CA SER A 292 27.44 -4.47 -10.82
C SER A 292 28.49 -4.48 -9.69
N LYS A 293 28.78 -5.66 -9.12
CA LYS A 293 29.81 -5.79 -8.09
C LYS A 293 31.20 -5.56 -8.65
N SER A 294 31.53 -6.15 -9.80
CA SER A 294 32.81 -5.97 -10.49
C SER A 294 33.05 -4.51 -10.87
N LEU A 295 32.03 -3.85 -11.41
CA LEU A 295 32.10 -2.42 -11.75
C LEU A 295 32.36 -1.57 -10.50
N LYS A 296 31.74 -1.89 -9.38
CA LYS A 296 31.97 -1.19 -8.11
C LYS A 296 33.41 -1.33 -7.62
N GLU A 297 33.99 -2.53 -7.69
CA GLU A 297 35.37 -2.76 -7.34
C GLU A 297 36.33 -1.93 -8.20
N MET A 298 36.06 -1.81 -9.51
CA MET A 298 36.83 -0.96 -10.43
C MET A 298 36.71 0.53 -10.13
N LEU A 299 35.55 0.99 -9.68
CA LEU A 299 35.33 2.42 -9.35
C LEU A 299 35.91 2.82 -7.98
N SER A 300 36.25 1.85 -7.13
CA SER A 300 36.81 2.09 -5.80
C SER A 300 38.33 2.04 -5.75
N THR A 301 38.98 1.61 -6.84
CA THR A 301 40.43 1.71 -7.07
C THR A 301 40.80 3.02 -7.73
#